data_3101327785d88356a07e013f1dbb038e
#
_entry.id   3101327785d88356a07e013f1dbb038e
#
_cell.length_a   1.000
_cell.length_b   1.000
_cell.length_c   1.000
_cell.angle_alpha   90.00
_cell.angle_beta   90.00
_cell.angle_gamma   90.00
#
_symmetry.space_group_name_H-M   'P 1'
#
loop_
_entity.id
_entity.type
_entity.pdbx_description
1 polymer ?
#
loop_
_entity_poly.entity_id
_entity_poly.type
_entity_poly.pdbx_seq_one_letter_code
_entity_poly.pdbx_strand_id
1 'polypeptide(L)'
;MGKKATDHHILSVILGNGGHFPAGEPQSGVGSWDVFTKVGGDIGISHSWQAGLSYWSAPDVQDRTGASHAHDGATETAAFSGSSHIAGLDFVYKWAPRGNPEQRNFKLQFEYFQRDEDGDIVMQGSDPLESSSYTGKQRGWYAQGVYQFMPQWATGVRYDRVSTDNQGSDDAILEEASLNNAEYRPERYSAMLQWKNSEYSRLRFQYNLDRSTGEDDNQFFVQYTFVLGSHGAHTY
;
A
#
# COMPACT_ATOMS: atom_id res chain seq x y z
N MET A 1 -24.30 32.23 7.58
CA MET A 1 -23.35 32.01 8.68
C MET A 1 -22.38 30.94 8.19
N GLY A 2 -21.17 31.33 7.72
CA GLY A 2 -20.21 30.39 7.15
C GLY A 2 -19.65 29.50 8.26
N LYS A 3 -19.75 28.17 8.11
CA LYS A 3 -18.96 27.25 8.92
C LYS A 3 -17.49 27.60 8.72
N LYS A 4 -16.77 27.83 9.81
CA LYS A 4 -15.31 27.94 9.77
C LYS A 4 -14.78 26.62 9.20
N ALA A 5 -13.91 26.70 8.20
CA ALA A 5 -13.10 25.57 7.78
C ALA A 5 -12.41 24.97 9.00
N THR A 6 -12.60 23.69 9.23
CA THR A 6 -11.96 22.99 10.36
C THR A 6 -10.68 22.41 9.81
N ASP A 7 -9.58 23.14 9.96
CA ASP A 7 -8.25 22.64 9.61
C ASP A 7 -7.84 21.61 10.66
N HIS A 8 -7.47 20.42 10.20
CA HIS A 8 -6.98 19.35 11.06
C HIS A 8 -5.51 19.13 10.77
N HIS A 9 -4.71 19.08 11.85
CA HIS A 9 -3.30 18.74 11.78
C HIS A 9 -3.03 17.58 12.73
N ILE A 10 -2.37 16.55 12.23
CA ILE A 10 -1.90 15.41 13.00
C ILE A 10 -0.41 15.27 12.75
N LEU A 11 0.36 15.10 13.83
CA LEU A 11 1.75 14.68 13.79
C LEU A 11 1.89 13.50 14.74
N SER A 12 2.50 12.41 14.30
CA SER A 12 2.76 11.23 15.11
C SER A 12 4.19 10.75 14.90
N VAL A 13 4.78 10.24 15.97
CA VAL A 13 6.06 9.54 15.97
C VAL A 13 5.85 8.21 16.69
N ILE A 14 6.27 7.11 16.07
CA ILE A 14 6.14 5.76 16.61
C ILE A 14 7.54 5.13 16.65
N LEU A 15 7.83 4.41 17.73
CA LEU A 15 9.07 3.66 17.89
C LEU A 15 8.75 2.19 18.04
N GLY A 16 9.51 1.35 17.36
CA GLY A 16 9.36 -0.10 17.36
C GLY A 16 10.68 -0.82 17.54
N ASN A 17 10.62 -2.09 17.93
CA ASN A 17 11.82 -2.93 18.05
C ASN A 17 12.31 -3.54 16.72
N GLY A 18 11.61 -3.29 15.61
CA GLY A 18 11.98 -3.80 14.30
C GLY A 18 11.68 -5.29 14.06
N GLY A 19 10.89 -5.94 14.93
CA GLY A 19 10.66 -7.39 14.89
C GLY A 19 9.69 -7.91 13.83
N HIS A 20 9.25 -7.07 12.89
CA HIS A 20 8.33 -7.47 11.82
C HIS A 20 8.63 -6.71 10.53
N PHE A 21 8.28 -7.34 9.40
CA PHE A 21 8.35 -6.68 8.10
C PHE A 21 7.70 -5.27 8.15
N PRO A 22 8.32 -4.24 7.55
CA PRO A 22 9.46 -4.25 6.62
C PRO A 22 10.86 -4.24 7.28
N ALA A 23 10.97 -4.25 8.60
CA ALA A 23 12.23 -4.53 9.29
C ALA A 23 12.59 -6.04 9.25
N GLY A 24 13.35 -6.54 10.19
CA GLY A 24 13.81 -7.92 10.23
C GLY A 24 13.53 -8.60 11.56
N GLU A 25 14.56 -9.09 12.22
CA GLU A 25 14.45 -9.65 13.55
C GLU A 25 14.37 -8.56 14.64
N PRO A 26 13.71 -8.84 15.78
CA PRO A 26 13.54 -7.87 16.86
C PRO A 26 14.87 -7.53 17.52
N GLN A 27 15.13 -6.24 17.65
CA GLN A 27 16.34 -5.74 18.30
C GLN A 27 16.07 -5.36 19.75
N SER A 28 17.14 -5.34 20.57
CA SER A 28 17.11 -4.79 21.91
C SER A 28 17.12 -3.25 21.81
N GLY A 29 15.95 -2.61 22.01
CA GLY A 29 15.80 -1.17 21.91
C GLY A 29 14.98 -0.73 20.70
N VAL A 30 15.33 0.41 20.09
CA VAL A 30 14.62 0.95 18.94
C VAL A 30 15.25 0.41 17.66
N GLY A 31 14.61 -0.58 17.05
CA GLY A 31 15.01 -1.16 15.75
C GLY A 31 14.33 -0.47 14.56
N SER A 32 13.22 0.23 14.78
CA SER A 32 12.55 1.02 13.74
C SER A 32 11.83 2.22 14.33
N TRP A 33 11.61 3.24 13.50
CA TRP A 33 10.80 4.40 13.85
C TRP A 33 10.04 4.90 12.64
N ASP A 34 8.91 5.53 12.88
CA ASP A 34 8.18 6.24 11.86
C ASP A 34 7.70 7.61 12.35
N VAL A 35 7.53 8.50 11.39
CA VAL A 35 6.88 9.79 11.57
C VAL A 35 5.88 10.01 10.47
N PHE A 36 4.70 10.48 10.83
CA PHE A 36 3.76 10.92 9.81
C PHE A 36 3.06 12.21 10.23
N THR A 37 2.68 12.98 9.22
CA THR A 37 1.85 14.17 9.40
C THR A 37 0.69 14.15 8.42
N LYS A 38 -0.48 14.61 8.88
CA LYS A 38 -1.65 14.81 8.02
C LYS A 38 -2.20 16.21 8.23
N VAL A 39 -2.55 16.83 7.13
CA VAL A 39 -3.23 18.12 7.10
C VAL A 39 -4.50 17.98 6.27
N GLY A 40 -5.56 18.66 6.65
CA GLY A 40 -6.80 18.62 5.90
C GLY A 40 -7.71 19.78 6.26
N GLY A 41 -8.68 20.03 5.40
CA GLY A 41 -9.62 21.11 5.59
C GLY A 41 -10.78 21.07 4.60
N ASP A 42 -11.67 22.03 4.76
CA ASP A 42 -12.83 22.21 3.90
C ASP A 42 -12.65 23.38 2.94
N ILE A 43 -13.09 23.21 1.69
CA ILE A 43 -13.19 24.29 0.70
C ILE A 43 -14.68 24.57 0.47
N GLY A 44 -15.18 25.57 1.18
CA GLY A 44 -16.61 25.87 1.22
C GLY A 44 -17.40 24.78 1.94
N ILE A 45 -18.65 24.56 1.51
CA ILE A 45 -19.56 23.60 2.15
C ILE A 45 -19.62 22.25 1.42
N SER A 46 -18.99 22.15 0.25
CA SER A 46 -19.16 21.00 -0.64
C SER A 46 -17.91 20.16 -0.84
N HIS A 47 -16.76 20.65 -0.40
CA HIS A 47 -15.47 20.00 -0.65
C HIS A 47 -14.69 19.85 0.64
N SER A 48 -14.02 18.71 0.80
CA SER A 48 -13.02 18.49 1.83
C SER A 48 -11.83 17.75 1.25
N TRP A 49 -10.67 17.97 1.84
CA TRP A 49 -9.43 17.33 1.42
C TRP A 49 -8.55 16.99 2.62
N GLN A 50 -7.70 16.01 2.43
CA GLN A 50 -6.64 15.64 3.37
C GLN A 50 -5.41 15.23 2.57
N ALA A 51 -4.24 15.66 3.02
CA ALA A 51 -2.95 15.24 2.50
C ALA A 51 -2.08 14.75 3.65
N GLY A 52 -1.29 13.72 3.41
CA GLY A 52 -0.39 13.13 4.38
C GLY A 52 0.99 12.89 3.81
N LEU A 53 1.99 12.97 4.67
CA LEU A 53 3.37 12.54 4.42
C LEU A 53 3.78 11.60 5.54
N SER A 54 4.46 10.52 5.19
CA SER A 54 4.99 9.54 6.14
C SER A 54 6.41 9.16 5.77
N TYR A 55 7.20 8.84 6.79
CA TYR A 55 8.53 8.29 6.63
C TYR A 55 8.77 7.25 7.72
N TRP A 56 9.13 6.04 7.30
CA TRP A 56 9.51 4.95 8.17
C TRP A 56 10.96 4.57 7.91
N SER A 57 11.69 4.15 8.96
CA SER A 57 13.10 3.79 8.89
C SER A 57 13.43 2.65 9.84
N ALA A 58 14.15 1.65 9.32
CA ALA A 58 14.92 0.66 10.07
C ALA A 58 16.36 0.73 9.58
N PRO A 59 17.23 1.41 10.32
CA PRO A 59 18.62 1.61 9.89
C PRO A 59 19.50 0.36 9.99
N ASP A 60 19.06 -0.66 10.71
CA ASP A 60 19.76 -1.92 10.94
C ASP A 60 18.74 -3.08 10.91
N VAL A 61 18.41 -3.53 9.70
CA VAL A 61 17.61 -4.73 9.46
C VAL A 61 18.51 -5.94 9.55
N GLN A 62 18.15 -6.95 10.35
CA GLN A 62 18.90 -8.18 10.50
C GLN A 62 18.05 -9.37 10.05
N ASP A 63 18.63 -10.21 9.20
CA ASP A 63 18.08 -11.51 8.78
C ASP A 63 16.60 -11.50 8.38
N ARG A 64 16.16 -10.45 7.66
CA ARG A 64 14.79 -10.42 7.11
C ARG A 64 14.66 -11.48 6.03
N THR A 65 13.99 -12.59 6.37
CA THR A 65 13.78 -13.70 5.44
C THR A 65 12.85 -13.32 4.29
N GLY A 66 13.22 -13.74 3.09
CA GLY A 66 12.50 -13.52 1.82
C GLY A 66 12.07 -14.82 1.17
N ALA A 67 12.31 -14.95 -0.14
CA ALA A 67 11.98 -16.14 -0.91
C ALA A 67 12.78 -17.36 -0.43
N SER A 68 12.14 -18.55 -0.49
CA SER A 68 12.78 -19.84 -0.21
C SER A 68 12.63 -20.74 -1.43
N HIS A 69 13.71 -21.42 -1.80
CA HIS A 69 13.77 -22.35 -2.91
C HIS A 69 14.31 -23.70 -2.45
N ALA A 70 13.88 -24.77 -3.11
CA ALA A 70 14.45 -26.10 -2.91
C ALA A 70 15.50 -26.38 -4.00
N HIS A 71 16.76 -26.53 -3.61
CA HIS A 71 17.85 -26.88 -4.50
C HIS A 71 18.54 -28.14 -3.99
N ASP A 72 18.73 -29.17 -4.83
CA ASP A 72 19.37 -30.46 -4.51
C ASP A 72 18.94 -31.13 -3.20
N GLY A 73 17.68 -30.93 -2.78
CA GLY A 73 17.12 -31.49 -1.55
C GLY A 73 17.35 -30.68 -0.29
N ALA A 74 18.04 -29.54 -0.37
CA ALA A 74 18.14 -28.53 0.67
C ALA A 74 17.14 -27.39 0.42
N THR A 75 16.72 -26.71 1.48
CA THR A 75 15.93 -25.47 1.37
C THR A 75 16.87 -24.31 1.59
N GLU A 76 16.97 -23.46 0.58
CA GLU A 76 17.71 -22.21 0.66
C GLU A 76 16.73 -21.06 0.85
N THR A 77 17.08 -20.12 1.73
CA THR A 77 16.23 -18.98 2.05
C THR A 77 17.04 -17.71 1.95
N ALA A 78 16.56 -16.78 1.13
CA ALA A 78 17.16 -15.46 1.04
C ALA A 78 16.91 -14.67 2.35
N ALA A 79 17.98 -14.10 2.91
CA ALA A 79 17.93 -13.23 4.08
C ALA A 79 18.61 -11.90 3.78
N PHE A 80 17.89 -10.81 4.01
CA PHE A 80 18.40 -9.45 3.84
C PHE A 80 18.88 -8.88 5.16
N SER A 81 20.06 -8.29 5.16
CA SER A 81 20.61 -7.51 6.27
C SER A 81 21.13 -6.17 5.76
N GLY A 82 20.74 -5.06 6.40
CA GLY A 82 21.09 -3.72 5.95
C GLY A 82 20.15 -2.64 6.45
N SER A 83 19.92 -1.62 5.68
CA SER A 83 18.96 -0.55 6.00
C SER A 83 17.74 -0.56 5.09
N SER A 84 16.59 -0.18 5.63
CA SER A 84 15.35 -0.06 4.88
C SER A 84 14.60 1.21 5.28
N HIS A 85 14.19 1.99 4.27
CA HIS A 85 13.51 3.26 4.45
C HIS A 85 12.29 3.31 3.55
N ILE A 86 11.16 3.82 4.07
CA ILE A 86 9.93 3.97 3.30
C ILE A 86 9.42 5.41 3.42
N ALA A 87 9.30 6.10 2.30
CA ALA A 87 8.61 7.38 2.20
C ALA A 87 7.22 7.18 1.61
N GLY A 88 6.23 7.87 2.15
CA GLY A 88 4.84 7.79 1.71
C GLY A 88 4.19 9.16 1.54
N LEU A 89 3.29 9.26 0.57
CA LEU A 89 2.42 10.41 0.36
C LEU A 89 1.01 9.89 0.15
N ASP A 90 0.04 10.48 0.85
CA ASP A 90 -1.38 10.19 0.67
C ASP A 90 -2.19 11.47 0.41
N PHE A 91 -3.24 11.34 -0.39
CA PHE A 91 -4.17 12.42 -0.67
C PHE A 91 -5.59 11.88 -0.81
N VAL A 92 -6.52 12.53 -0.13
CA VAL A 92 -7.95 12.27 -0.24
C VAL A 92 -8.69 13.56 -0.53
N TYR A 93 -9.54 13.54 -1.53
CA TYR A 93 -10.47 14.62 -1.83
C TYR A 93 -11.88 14.07 -1.84
N LYS A 94 -12.81 14.81 -1.24
CA LYS A 94 -14.25 14.48 -1.21
C LYS A 94 -15.06 15.68 -1.68
N TRP A 95 -16.07 15.38 -2.45
CA TRP A 95 -17.08 16.34 -2.87
C TRP A 95 -18.48 15.81 -2.59
N ALA A 96 -19.32 16.68 -2.03
CA ALA A 96 -20.74 16.41 -1.84
C ALA A 96 -21.53 17.71 -2.05
N PRO A 97 -22.58 17.73 -2.90
CA PRO A 97 -23.35 18.93 -3.16
C PRO A 97 -23.95 19.51 -1.87
N ARG A 98 -23.64 20.79 -1.58
CA ARG A 98 -24.11 21.48 -0.38
C ARG A 98 -23.75 20.77 0.95
N GLY A 99 -22.67 19.96 0.95
CA GLY A 99 -22.25 19.17 2.10
C GLY A 99 -23.14 17.96 2.43
N ASN A 100 -24.01 17.55 1.50
CA ASN A 100 -24.86 16.36 1.67
C ASN A 100 -24.39 15.22 0.75
N PRO A 101 -23.74 14.16 1.31
CA PRO A 101 -23.23 13.03 0.54
C PRO A 101 -24.31 11.98 0.20
N GLU A 102 -25.51 12.07 0.72
CA GLU A 102 -26.54 11.02 0.57
C GLU A 102 -27.01 10.83 -0.86
N GLN A 103 -27.19 11.94 -1.59
CA GLN A 103 -27.71 11.90 -2.96
C GLN A 103 -26.61 11.62 -3.98
N ARG A 104 -25.56 12.39 -3.92
CA ARG A 104 -24.40 12.31 -4.81
C ARG A 104 -23.16 12.67 -4.04
N ASN A 105 -22.07 11.95 -4.30
CA ASN A 105 -20.75 12.33 -3.78
C ASN A 105 -19.66 11.78 -4.69
N PHE A 106 -18.50 12.38 -4.60
CA PHE A 106 -17.29 11.90 -5.27
C PHE A 106 -16.15 11.84 -4.27
N LYS A 107 -15.37 10.75 -4.31
CA LYS A 107 -14.17 10.57 -3.53
C LYS A 107 -13.03 10.23 -4.47
N LEU A 108 -11.95 11.03 -4.42
CA LEU A 108 -10.66 10.72 -5.03
C LEU A 108 -9.68 10.31 -3.93
N GLN A 109 -8.90 9.28 -4.18
CA GLN A 109 -7.80 8.84 -3.31
C GLN A 109 -6.58 8.59 -4.16
N PHE A 110 -5.43 8.99 -3.63
CA PHE A 110 -4.13 8.74 -4.21
C PHE A 110 -3.16 8.37 -3.08
N GLU A 111 -2.35 7.34 -3.30
CA GLU A 111 -1.23 7.01 -2.42
C GLU A 111 0.00 6.68 -3.27
N TYR A 112 1.16 7.08 -2.77
CA TYR A 112 2.47 6.78 -3.33
C TYR A 112 3.40 6.32 -2.21
N PHE A 113 4.14 5.25 -2.46
CA PHE A 113 5.18 4.75 -1.56
C PHE A 113 6.47 4.54 -2.35
N GLN A 114 7.58 4.87 -1.71
CA GLN A 114 8.91 4.51 -2.17
C GLN A 114 9.66 3.83 -1.02
N ARG A 115 10.22 2.65 -1.28
CA ARG A 115 11.12 1.94 -0.40
C ARG A 115 12.51 1.98 -1.00
N ASP A 116 13.49 2.39 -0.21
CA ASP A 116 14.90 2.36 -0.53
C ASP A 116 15.59 1.42 0.47
N GLU A 117 16.40 0.48 -0.05
CA GLU A 117 17.12 -0.52 0.72
C GLU A 117 18.59 -0.57 0.28
N ASP A 118 19.48 -0.76 1.24
CA ASP A 118 20.93 -0.92 1.01
C ASP A 118 21.50 -1.92 2.02
N GLY A 119 22.21 -2.93 1.54
CA GLY A 119 22.75 -3.99 2.38
C GLY A 119 23.21 -5.22 1.60
N ASP A 120 23.06 -6.39 2.21
CA ASP A 120 23.44 -7.66 1.65
C ASP A 120 22.29 -8.68 1.68
N ILE A 121 22.26 -9.54 0.67
CA ILE A 121 21.44 -10.76 0.61
C ILE A 121 22.36 -11.95 0.83
N VAL A 122 21.96 -12.84 1.74
CA VAL A 122 22.63 -14.10 2.02
C VAL A 122 21.66 -15.25 1.77
N MET A 123 22.07 -16.24 0.99
CA MET A 123 21.31 -17.47 0.77
C MET A 123 21.60 -18.45 1.90
N GLN A 124 20.78 -18.41 2.95
CA GLN A 124 20.89 -19.30 4.11
C GLN A 124 20.55 -20.74 3.69
N GLY A 125 21.46 -21.66 3.97
CA GLY A 125 21.31 -23.08 3.61
C GLY A 125 22.09 -23.50 2.36
N SER A 126 22.66 -22.55 1.60
CA SER A 126 23.59 -22.88 0.49
C SER A 126 24.96 -23.36 1.00
N ASP A 127 25.61 -24.26 0.27
CA ASP A 127 26.97 -24.76 0.54
C ASP A 127 27.77 -24.82 -0.77
N PRO A 128 28.75 -23.92 -1.00
CA PRO A 128 29.20 -22.84 -0.11
C PRO A 128 28.16 -21.73 0.11
N LEU A 129 28.31 -20.98 1.20
CA LEU A 129 27.44 -19.85 1.50
C LEU A 129 27.51 -18.77 0.41
N GLU A 130 26.40 -18.45 -0.19
CA GLU A 130 26.29 -17.47 -1.28
C GLU A 130 25.73 -16.14 -0.77
N SER A 131 26.28 -15.03 -1.27
CA SER A 131 25.87 -13.69 -0.89
C SER A 131 26.07 -12.68 -2.01
N SER A 132 25.21 -11.66 -2.04
CA SER A 132 25.31 -10.52 -2.96
C SER A 132 25.10 -9.22 -2.20
N SER A 133 25.86 -8.18 -2.53
CA SER A 133 25.42 -6.83 -2.15
C SER A 133 24.09 -6.51 -2.80
N TYR A 134 23.29 -5.69 -2.14
CA TYR A 134 21.96 -5.34 -2.62
C TYR A 134 21.64 -3.87 -2.39
N THR A 135 21.22 -3.18 -3.45
CA THR A 135 20.60 -1.85 -3.40
C THR A 135 19.29 -1.93 -4.14
N GLY A 136 18.20 -1.69 -3.43
CA GLY A 136 16.83 -1.80 -3.95
C GLY A 136 16.07 -0.50 -3.86
N LYS A 137 15.41 -0.12 -4.97
CA LYS A 137 14.45 0.99 -4.99
C LYS A 137 13.13 0.50 -5.55
N GLN A 138 12.11 0.49 -4.72
CA GLN A 138 10.78 0.02 -5.08
C GLN A 138 9.78 1.16 -4.92
N ARG A 139 8.90 1.34 -5.90
CA ARG A 139 7.88 2.37 -5.93
C ARG A 139 6.53 1.76 -6.23
N GLY A 140 5.54 2.14 -5.45
CA GLY A 140 4.15 1.74 -5.68
C GLY A 140 3.22 2.95 -5.54
N TRP A 141 2.21 3.03 -6.40
CA TRP A 141 1.19 4.06 -6.27
C TRP A 141 -0.14 3.59 -6.83
N TYR A 142 -1.19 4.17 -6.32
CA TYR A 142 -2.50 4.02 -6.92
C TYR A 142 -3.27 5.35 -6.95
N ALA A 143 -4.19 5.44 -7.90
CA ALA A 143 -5.22 6.48 -7.94
C ALA A 143 -6.60 5.82 -8.07
N GLN A 144 -7.54 6.25 -7.24
CA GLN A 144 -8.91 5.72 -7.21
C GLN A 144 -9.94 6.84 -7.18
N GLY A 145 -10.92 6.76 -8.07
CA GLY A 145 -12.09 7.62 -8.05
C GLY A 145 -13.38 6.82 -7.84
N VAL A 146 -14.21 7.25 -6.89
CA VAL A 146 -15.52 6.63 -6.63
C VAL A 146 -16.58 7.73 -6.71
N TYR A 147 -17.62 7.52 -7.52
CA TYR A 147 -18.73 8.43 -7.71
C TYR A 147 -20.06 7.75 -7.37
N GLN A 148 -20.73 8.24 -6.33
CA GLN A 148 -22.11 7.91 -6.04
C GLN A 148 -23.01 8.83 -6.89
N PHE A 149 -23.67 8.28 -7.88
CA PHE A 149 -24.53 9.04 -8.81
C PHE A 149 -26.01 9.02 -8.42
N MET A 150 -26.39 8.07 -7.55
CA MET A 150 -27.71 7.95 -6.94
C MET A 150 -27.56 7.47 -5.48
N PRO A 151 -28.56 7.63 -4.61
CA PRO A 151 -28.47 7.25 -3.20
C PRO A 151 -28.01 5.81 -2.95
N GLN A 152 -28.38 4.90 -3.84
CA GLN A 152 -28.07 3.48 -3.71
C GLN A 152 -26.96 3.00 -4.64
N TRP A 153 -26.53 3.80 -5.61
CA TRP A 153 -25.63 3.37 -6.67
C TRP A 153 -24.33 4.18 -6.70
N ALA A 154 -23.24 3.48 -6.73
CA ALA A 154 -21.92 4.07 -6.92
C ALA A 154 -21.12 3.27 -7.95
N THR A 155 -20.26 3.95 -8.70
CA THR A 155 -19.28 3.37 -9.59
C THR A 155 -17.89 3.88 -9.21
N GLY A 156 -16.86 3.13 -9.54
CA GLY A 156 -15.48 3.55 -9.28
C GLY A 156 -14.51 2.92 -10.22
N VAL A 157 -13.40 3.61 -10.38
CA VAL A 157 -12.24 3.14 -11.14
C VAL A 157 -10.99 3.29 -10.28
N ARG A 158 -10.03 2.38 -10.46
CA ARG A 158 -8.73 2.41 -9.80
C ARG A 158 -7.65 1.94 -10.76
N TYR A 159 -6.51 2.59 -10.68
CA TYR A 159 -5.28 2.18 -11.33
C TYR A 159 -4.19 2.00 -10.29
N ASP A 160 -3.48 0.88 -10.34
CA ASP A 160 -2.36 0.55 -9.47
C ASP A 160 -1.12 0.29 -10.33
N ARG A 161 0.04 0.71 -9.85
CA ARG A 161 1.33 0.45 -10.49
C ARG A 161 2.43 0.24 -9.47
N VAL A 162 3.30 -0.74 -9.77
CA VAL A 162 4.54 -1.00 -9.02
C VAL A 162 5.73 -0.93 -9.98
N SER A 163 6.88 -0.50 -9.50
CA SER A 163 8.15 -0.56 -10.22
C SER A 163 9.28 -0.86 -9.25
N THR A 164 10.25 -1.60 -9.73
CA THR A 164 11.46 -1.97 -9.01
C THR A 164 12.69 -1.53 -9.80
N ASP A 165 13.75 -1.19 -9.08
CA ASP A 165 15.09 -0.92 -9.59
C ASP A 165 16.06 -1.49 -8.56
N ASN A 166 16.44 -2.74 -8.77
CA ASN A 166 17.27 -3.53 -7.87
C ASN A 166 18.63 -3.75 -8.53
N GLN A 167 19.70 -3.64 -7.77
CA GLN A 167 21.08 -3.82 -8.21
C GLN A 167 21.84 -4.60 -7.16
N GLY A 168 22.79 -5.43 -7.58
CA GLY A 168 23.65 -6.20 -6.69
C GLY A 168 24.96 -6.58 -7.34
N SER A 169 25.83 -7.24 -6.58
CA SER A 169 27.10 -7.75 -7.10
C SER A 169 26.97 -9.08 -7.84
N ASP A 170 25.87 -9.80 -7.62
CA ASP A 170 25.56 -11.08 -8.27
C ASP A 170 24.08 -11.16 -8.65
N ASP A 171 23.82 -11.13 -9.98
CA ASP A 171 22.48 -11.14 -10.52
C ASP A 171 21.76 -12.50 -10.34
N ALA A 172 22.52 -13.62 -10.26
CA ALA A 172 21.95 -14.95 -10.05
C ALA A 172 21.37 -15.06 -8.64
N ILE A 173 22.09 -14.58 -7.64
CA ILE A 173 21.61 -14.54 -6.25
C ILE A 173 20.37 -13.62 -6.14
N LEU A 174 20.33 -12.48 -6.83
CA LEU A 174 19.15 -11.61 -6.84
C LEU A 174 17.96 -12.28 -7.51
N GLU A 175 18.14 -13.09 -8.55
CA GLU A 175 17.08 -13.85 -9.19
C GLU A 175 16.53 -14.91 -8.25
N GLU A 176 17.39 -15.69 -7.58
CA GLU A 176 17.01 -16.69 -6.58
C GLU A 176 16.27 -16.06 -5.39
N ALA A 177 16.72 -14.89 -4.93
CA ALA A 177 16.04 -14.12 -3.91
C ALA A 177 14.71 -13.47 -4.37
N SER A 178 14.31 -13.64 -5.65
CA SER A 178 13.16 -12.97 -6.27
C SER A 178 13.24 -11.44 -6.22
N LEU A 179 14.46 -10.92 -6.33
CA LEU A 179 14.78 -9.48 -6.32
C LEU A 179 15.25 -8.97 -7.69
N ASN A 180 15.19 -9.79 -8.73
CA ASN A 180 15.47 -9.36 -10.10
C ASN A 180 14.45 -8.29 -10.55
N ASN A 181 14.90 -7.41 -11.44
CA ASN A 181 14.02 -6.41 -12.04
C ASN A 181 13.04 -7.09 -13.00
N ALA A 182 11.75 -6.83 -12.84
CA ALA A 182 10.76 -7.35 -13.74
C ALA A 182 10.94 -6.77 -15.16
N GLU A 183 10.93 -7.62 -16.19
CA GLU A 183 10.96 -7.23 -17.59
C GLU A 183 9.68 -6.50 -18.04
N TYR A 184 8.62 -6.62 -17.27
CA TYR A 184 7.31 -6.02 -17.48
C TYR A 184 7.01 -4.97 -16.39
N ARG A 185 5.94 -4.21 -16.61
CA ARG A 185 5.50 -3.19 -15.65
C ARG A 185 4.27 -3.70 -14.90
N PRO A 186 4.41 -4.14 -13.63
CA PRO A 186 3.28 -4.58 -12.83
C PRO A 186 2.24 -3.46 -12.69
N GLU A 187 1.05 -3.70 -13.25
CA GLU A 187 -0.06 -2.73 -13.19
C GLU A 187 -1.41 -3.44 -13.12
N ARG A 188 -2.39 -2.74 -12.58
CA ARG A 188 -3.77 -3.22 -12.51
C ARG A 188 -4.76 -2.10 -12.77
N TYR A 189 -5.76 -2.40 -13.59
CA TYR A 189 -6.93 -1.56 -13.83
C TYR A 189 -8.14 -2.22 -13.18
N SER A 190 -8.89 -1.45 -12.38
CA SER A 190 -10.09 -1.96 -11.73
C SER A 190 -11.27 -1.05 -12.01
N ALA A 191 -12.45 -1.64 -12.23
CA ALA A 191 -13.72 -0.94 -12.33
C ALA A 191 -14.75 -1.63 -11.44
N MET A 192 -15.61 -0.86 -10.77
CA MET A 192 -16.64 -1.42 -9.90
C MET A 192 -17.98 -0.72 -10.08
N LEU A 193 -19.04 -1.50 -9.86
CA LEU A 193 -20.41 -1.03 -9.67
C LEU A 193 -20.91 -1.56 -8.33
N GLN A 194 -21.47 -0.67 -7.49
CA GLN A 194 -21.97 -1.00 -6.18
C GLN A 194 -23.40 -0.58 -6.04
N TRP A 195 -24.22 -1.48 -5.48
CA TRP A 195 -25.60 -1.21 -5.07
C TRP A 195 -25.73 -1.38 -3.55
N LYS A 196 -26.25 -0.35 -2.89
CA LYS A 196 -26.59 -0.35 -1.47
C LYS A 196 -28.10 -0.56 -1.33
N ASN A 197 -28.52 -1.71 -0.85
CA ASN A 197 -29.94 -1.93 -0.54
C ASN A 197 -30.36 -1.16 0.73
N SER A 198 -29.47 -1.11 1.73
CA SER A 198 -29.67 -0.40 3.00
C SER A 198 -28.32 0.02 3.61
N GLU A 199 -28.33 0.64 4.79
CA GLU A 199 -27.12 0.91 5.57
C GLU A 199 -26.39 -0.36 5.96
N TYR A 200 -27.10 -1.50 6.05
CA TYR A 200 -26.61 -2.78 6.53
C TYR A 200 -26.21 -3.74 5.42
N SER A 201 -26.54 -3.43 4.16
CA SER A 201 -26.23 -4.37 3.07
C SER A 201 -25.82 -3.67 1.78
N ARG A 202 -24.82 -4.26 1.12
CA ARG A 202 -24.36 -3.83 -0.20
C ARG A 202 -23.93 -5.01 -1.05
N LEU A 203 -24.17 -4.89 -2.35
CA LEU A 203 -23.68 -5.77 -3.39
C LEU A 203 -22.69 -5.00 -4.26
N ARG A 204 -21.52 -5.56 -4.53
CA ARG A 204 -20.50 -4.97 -5.40
C ARG A 204 -20.12 -5.97 -6.47
N PHE A 205 -20.07 -5.50 -7.70
CA PHE A 205 -19.46 -6.16 -8.84
C PHE A 205 -18.17 -5.42 -9.15
N GLN A 206 -17.09 -6.16 -9.34
CA GLN A 206 -15.78 -5.58 -9.66
C GLN A 206 -15.12 -6.41 -10.76
N TYR A 207 -14.54 -5.73 -11.71
CA TYR A 207 -13.68 -6.28 -12.73
C TYR A 207 -12.27 -5.74 -12.56
N ASN A 208 -11.27 -6.60 -12.65
CA ASN A 208 -9.87 -6.21 -12.70
C ASN A 208 -9.24 -6.78 -13.97
N LEU A 209 -8.47 -5.96 -14.66
CA LEU A 209 -7.45 -6.39 -15.59
C LEU A 209 -6.11 -6.31 -14.85
N ASP A 210 -5.59 -7.45 -14.46
CA ASP A 210 -4.36 -7.59 -13.69
C ASP A 210 -3.22 -7.99 -14.62
N ARG A 211 -2.16 -7.18 -14.61
CA ARG A 211 -0.92 -7.38 -15.37
C ARG A 211 0.30 -7.45 -14.43
N SER A 212 0.08 -7.89 -13.19
CA SER A 212 1.14 -7.95 -12.17
C SER A 212 2.16 -9.06 -12.41
N THR A 213 1.86 -10.03 -13.28
CA THR A 213 2.73 -11.16 -13.63
C THR A 213 3.28 -11.11 -15.07
N GLY A 214 3.03 -10.00 -15.81
CA GLY A 214 3.42 -9.87 -17.21
C GLY A 214 2.39 -10.43 -18.20
N GLU A 215 1.38 -11.16 -17.74
CA GLU A 215 0.27 -11.67 -18.53
C GLU A 215 -1.04 -10.96 -18.14
N ASP A 216 -1.99 -10.90 -19.07
CA ASP A 216 -3.31 -10.33 -18.84
C ASP A 216 -4.18 -11.34 -18.08
N ASP A 217 -4.49 -11.07 -16.80
CA ASP A 217 -5.44 -11.83 -16.01
C ASP A 217 -6.73 -11.03 -15.80
N ASN A 218 -7.85 -11.59 -16.27
CA ASN A 218 -9.17 -11.00 -16.19
C ASN A 218 -9.94 -11.57 -15.01
N GLN A 219 -10.12 -10.78 -13.97
CA GLN A 219 -10.72 -11.20 -12.71
C GLN A 219 -12.10 -10.55 -12.52
N PHE A 220 -13.11 -11.35 -12.15
CA PHE A 220 -14.45 -10.88 -11.82
C PHE A 220 -14.80 -11.23 -10.38
N PHE A 221 -15.21 -10.22 -9.62
CA PHE A 221 -15.61 -10.39 -8.23
C PHE A 221 -17.06 -9.97 -8.01
N VAL A 222 -17.78 -10.78 -7.23
CA VAL A 222 -19.08 -10.43 -6.66
C VAL A 222 -18.95 -10.47 -5.15
N GLN A 223 -19.15 -9.34 -4.50
CA GLN A 223 -19.06 -9.22 -3.05
C GLN A 223 -20.40 -8.79 -2.47
N TYR A 224 -20.93 -9.59 -1.57
CA TYR A 224 -22.05 -9.19 -0.73
C TYR A 224 -21.53 -8.90 0.68
N THR A 225 -21.85 -7.71 1.20
CA THR A 225 -21.50 -7.32 2.57
C THR A 225 -22.78 -7.13 3.34
N PHE A 226 -22.85 -7.75 4.51
CA PHE A 226 -23.96 -7.63 5.44
C PHE A 226 -23.42 -7.32 6.84
N VAL A 227 -24.02 -6.36 7.53
CA VAL A 227 -23.62 -5.93 8.87
C VAL A 227 -24.75 -6.29 9.83
N LEU A 228 -24.42 -7.02 10.89
CA LEU A 228 -25.33 -7.38 11.98
C LEU A 228 -25.00 -6.55 13.22
N GLY A 229 -26.00 -6.05 13.88
CA GLY A 229 -25.88 -5.27 15.11
C GLY A 229 -25.99 -3.74 14.91
N SER A 230 -25.88 -2.99 16.01
CA SER A 230 -25.84 -1.53 15.98
C SER A 230 -24.48 -1.08 15.45
N HIS A 231 -24.44 -0.31 14.37
CA HIS A 231 -23.20 0.34 14.00
C HIS A 231 -23.13 1.75 14.56
N GLY A 232 -21.93 2.19 14.92
CA GLY A 232 -21.70 3.54 15.42
C GLY A 232 -22.04 4.60 14.38
N ALA A 233 -22.39 5.79 14.82
CA ALA A 233 -22.62 6.94 13.95
C ALA A 233 -21.39 7.20 13.08
N HIS A 234 -21.61 7.44 11.78
CA HIS A 234 -20.53 7.83 10.88
C HIS A 234 -19.96 9.18 11.30
N THR A 235 -18.72 9.21 11.71
CA THR A 235 -17.93 10.43 11.84
C THR A 235 -17.39 10.79 10.46
N TYR A 236 -17.80 11.95 9.96
CA TYR A 236 -17.34 12.54 8.70
C TYR A 236 -16.20 13.52 8.97
#